data_31b2fedcf9cd598eaf15154093df8a12
#
_entry.id   31b2fedcf9cd598eaf15154093df8a12
#
_cell.length_a   1.000
_cell.length_b   1.000
_cell.length_c   1.000
_cell.angle_alpha   90.00
_cell.angle_beta   90.00
_cell.angle_gamma   90.00
#
_symmetry.space_group_name_H-M   'P 1'
#
loop_
_entity.id
_entity.type
_entity.pdbx_description
1 polymer ?
#
loop_
_entity_poly.entity_id
_entity_poly.type
_entity_poly.pdbx_seq_one_letter_code
_entity_poly.pdbx_strand_id
1 'polypeptide(L)'
;MAARIREHDDAQILTTALLRAMMRARYATQPMGHFGLAKSDYCHFTSPIRRYADLLVHRGFDRLVFGKNARIHLPAIGQLAAIAEHISETERNSAAAENEAKQTKLAQFLADECESDSPRPWKAIITAAYPQGLAVEVPALQMKGFIGGDELENAFGGHWYFERHAQRWTSTGGQYILPGSMMQVVPCNVDISARFVDFRPADGSEIKA
;
A
#
# COMPACT_ATOMS: atom_id res chain seq x y z
N MET A 1 -0.49 14.51 -16.53
CA MET A 1 -0.98 14.43 -15.15
C MET A 1 0.17 14.05 -14.19
N ALA A 2 0.85 12.92 -14.38
CA ALA A 2 1.96 12.50 -13.50
C ALA A 2 3.13 13.50 -13.38
N ALA A 3 3.50 14.21 -14.45
CA ALA A 3 4.54 15.25 -14.41
C ALA A 3 4.16 16.43 -13.50
N ARG A 4 2.89 16.88 -13.57
CA ARG A 4 2.38 17.97 -12.72
C ARG A 4 2.31 17.61 -11.24
N ILE A 5 2.10 16.33 -10.93
CA ILE A 5 2.08 15.84 -9.54
C ILE A 5 3.47 15.90 -8.92
N ARG A 6 4.53 15.62 -9.69
CA ARG A 6 5.93 15.61 -9.17
C ARG A 6 6.42 16.98 -8.69
N GLU A 7 5.85 18.05 -9.20
CA GLU A 7 6.21 19.42 -8.89
C GLU A 7 5.36 20.02 -7.75
N HIS A 8 4.43 19.23 -7.19
CA HIS A 8 3.54 19.68 -6.13
C HIS A 8 4.11 19.29 -4.76
N ASP A 9 3.93 20.13 -3.75
CA ASP A 9 4.41 19.88 -2.38
C ASP A 9 3.84 18.58 -1.80
N ASP A 10 2.59 18.24 -2.16
CA ASP A 10 1.91 16.99 -1.77
C ASP A 10 2.12 15.84 -2.76
N ALA A 11 3.19 15.84 -3.55
CA ALA A 11 3.42 14.87 -4.63
C ALA A 11 3.24 13.41 -4.21
N GLN A 12 3.64 13.06 -2.99
CA GLN A 12 3.54 11.68 -2.49
C GLN A 12 2.09 11.27 -2.23
N ILE A 13 1.28 12.16 -1.64
CA ILE A 13 -0.15 11.91 -1.36
C ILE A 13 -0.91 11.81 -2.67
N LEU A 14 -0.69 12.76 -3.58
CA LEU A 14 -1.33 12.79 -4.90
C LEU A 14 -0.96 11.58 -5.75
N THR A 15 0.31 11.13 -5.70
CA THR A 15 0.75 9.91 -6.39
C THR A 15 0.05 8.68 -5.82
N THR A 16 -0.05 8.57 -4.50
CA THR A 16 -0.75 7.46 -3.84
C THR A 16 -2.24 7.45 -4.20
N ALA A 17 -2.89 8.61 -4.18
CA ALA A 17 -4.29 8.74 -4.58
C ALA A 17 -4.51 8.36 -6.06
N LEU A 18 -3.61 8.79 -6.95
CA LEU A 18 -3.65 8.42 -8.37
C LEU A 18 -3.51 6.91 -8.56
N LEU A 19 -2.53 6.28 -7.90
CA LEU A 19 -2.31 4.83 -7.98
C LEU A 19 -3.52 4.04 -7.46
N ARG A 20 -4.17 4.50 -6.40
CA ARG A 20 -5.39 3.88 -5.86
C ARG A 20 -6.59 4.01 -6.79
N ALA A 21 -6.67 5.07 -7.58
CA ALA A 21 -7.73 5.30 -8.56
C ALA A 21 -7.54 4.46 -9.84
N MET A 22 -6.36 3.89 -10.07
CA MET A 22 -6.09 3.07 -11.26
C MET A 22 -6.74 1.69 -11.12
N MET A 23 -7.25 1.19 -12.25
CA MET A 23 -7.75 -0.19 -12.31
C MET A 23 -6.61 -1.18 -12.10
N ARG A 24 -6.89 -2.23 -11.33
CA ARG A 24 -5.95 -3.35 -11.15
C ARG A 24 -5.80 -4.13 -12.45
N ALA A 25 -4.59 -4.64 -12.69
CA ALA A 25 -4.34 -5.56 -13.78
C ALA A 25 -5.20 -6.83 -13.63
N ARG A 26 -5.62 -7.39 -14.76
CA ARG A 26 -6.36 -8.64 -14.82
C ARG A 26 -6.00 -9.41 -16.08
N TYR A 27 -6.12 -10.72 -16.04
CA TYR A 27 -6.05 -11.55 -17.23
C TYR A 27 -7.35 -11.45 -18.02
N ALA A 28 -7.25 -11.39 -19.33
CA ALA A 28 -8.40 -11.32 -20.24
C ALA A 28 -8.07 -12.03 -21.55
N THR A 29 -9.10 -12.47 -22.26
CA THR A 29 -8.98 -13.08 -23.60
C THR A 29 -8.92 -12.04 -24.72
N GLN A 30 -9.20 -10.78 -24.39
CA GLN A 30 -9.11 -9.65 -25.31
C GLN A 30 -7.92 -8.76 -24.93
N PRO A 31 -7.17 -8.19 -25.90
CA PRO A 31 -6.11 -7.24 -25.62
C PRO A 31 -6.72 -5.97 -25.02
N MET A 32 -6.30 -5.63 -23.80
CA MET A 32 -6.76 -4.44 -23.07
C MET A 32 -5.64 -3.41 -22.87
N GLY A 33 -4.45 -3.73 -23.35
CA GLY A 33 -3.25 -2.95 -23.08
C GLY A 33 -2.77 -3.08 -21.63
N HIS A 34 -1.60 -2.59 -21.38
CA HIS A 34 -1.02 -2.49 -20.04
C HIS A 34 -0.55 -1.06 -19.77
N PHE A 35 -1.39 -0.26 -19.12
CA PHE A 35 -1.13 1.16 -18.92
C PHE A 35 0.21 1.42 -18.21
N GLY A 36 0.51 0.69 -17.13
CA GLY A 36 1.74 0.88 -16.34
C GLY A 36 3.03 0.56 -17.11
N LEU A 37 2.96 -0.27 -18.17
CA LEU A 37 4.08 -0.58 -19.05
C LEU A 37 4.01 0.17 -20.39
N ALA A 38 2.96 0.96 -20.60
CA ALA A 38 2.70 1.66 -21.86
C ALA A 38 2.75 0.73 -23.10
N LYS A 39 2.13 -0.46 -22.98
CA LYS A 39 2.05 -1.48 -24.04
C LYS A 39 0.62 -1.67 -24.47
N SER A 40 0.39 -1.73 -25.79
CA SER A 40 -0.91 -2.11 -26.38
C SER A 40 -1.22 -3.58 -26.17
N ASP A 41 -0.19 -4.42 -26.25
CA ASP A 41 -0.27 -5.86 -26.11
C ASP A 41 0.77 -6.33 -25.10
N TYR A 42 0.34 -7.14 -24.15
CA TYR A 42 1.21 -7.67 -23.12
C TYR A 42 0.68 -9.02 -22.62
N CYS A 43 1.56 -9.98 -22.46
CA CYS A 43 1.23 -11.23 -21.79
C CYS A 43 2.39 -11.68 -20.89
N HIS A 44 2.05 -12.45 -19.89
CA HIS A 44 3.04 -13.18 -19.10
C HIS A 44 3.53 -14.39 -19.89
N PHE A 45 4.85 -14.66 -19.88
CA PHE A 45 5.46 -15.72 -20.66
C PHE A 45 6.57 -16.49 -19.93
N THR A 46 7.30 -15.82 -19.04
CA THR A 46 8.61 -16.28 -18.55
C THR A 46 8.59 -17.17 -17.32
N SER A 47 7.42 -17.39 -16.69
CA SER A 47 7.33 -18.15 -15.43
C SER A 47 6.20 -19.18 -15.41
N PRO A 48 6.18 -20.16 -16.37
CA PRO A 48 5.07 -21.12 -16.50
C PRO A 48 4.96 -22.12 -15.32
N ILE A 49 6.01 -22.25 -14.50
CA ILE A 49 6.00 -23.13 -13.32
C ILE A 49 5.05 -22.62 -12.24
N ARG A 50 4.94 -21.31 -12.07
CA ARG A 50 4.18 -20.67 -10.99
C ARG A 50 3.00 -19.81 -11.45
N ARG A 51 2.89 -19.53 -12.75
CA ARG A 51 1.79 -18.75 -13.32
C ARG A 51 1.10 -19.54 -14.42
N TYR A 52 -0.15 -19.91 -14.17
CA TYR A 52 -0.94 -20.66 -15.13
C TYR A 52 -1.20 -19.87 -16.43
N ALA A 53 -1.27 -18.54 -16.35
CA ALA A 53 -1.37 -17.68 -17.54
C ALA A 53 -0.22 -17.91 -18.53
N ASP A 54 1.03 -17.99 -18.04
CA ASP A 54 2.21 -18.26 -18.87
C ASP A 54 2.09 -19.63 -19.57
N LEU A 55 1.63 -20.63 -18.83
CA LEU A 55 1.44 -21.98 -19.40
C LEU A 55 0.37 -21.97 -20.51
N LEU A 56 -0.71 -21.18 -20.36
CA LEU A 56 -1.72 -21.02 -21.41
C LEU A 56 -1.16 -20.32 -22.65
N VAL A 57 -0.32 -19.31 -22.46
CA VAL A 57 0.38 -18.62 -23.56
C VAL A 57 1.32 -19.59 -24.28
N HIS A 58 2.08 -20.41 -23.56
CA HIS A 58 2.94 -21.47 -24.15
C HIS A 58 2.12 -22.47 -24.97
N ARG A 59 0.95 -22.90 -24.45
CA ARG A 59 0.04 -23.80 -25.18
C ARG A 59 -0.52 -23.14 -26.44
N GLY A 60 -0.87 -21.85 -26.36
CA GLY A 60 -1.31 -21.06 -27.50
C GLY A 60 -0.22 -20.92 -28.56
N PHE A 61 1.03 -20.69 -28.13
CA PHE A 61 2.19 -20.63 -29.02
C PHE A 61 2.49 -21.98 -29.69
N ASP A 62 2.46 -23.09 -28.95
CA ASP A 62 2.58 -24.45 -29.50
C ASP A 62 1.52 -24.70 -30.60
N ARG A 63 0.27 -24.29 -30.33
CA ARG A 63 -0.82 -24.39 -31.31
C ARG A 63 -0.60 -23.53 -32.55
N LEU A 64 -0.04 -22.32 -32.37
CA LEU A 64 0.26 -21.41 -33.47
C LEU A 64 1.37 -21.97 -34.38
N VAL A 65 2.43 -22.52 -33.78
CA VAL A 65 3.61 -23.01 -34.51
C VAL A 65 3.32 -24.36 -35.18
N PHE A 66 2.72 -25.31 -34.47
CA PHE A 66 2.55 -26.70 -34.94
C PHE A 66 1.14 -26.99 -35.50
N GLY A 67 0.19 -26.05 -35.39
CA GLY A 67 -1.16 -26.19 -35.94
C GLY A 67 -1.87 -27.46 -35.44
N LYS A 68 -2.30 -28.33 -36.38
CA LYS A 68 -2.95 -29.61 -36.07
C LYS A 68 -2.02 -30.62 -35.38
N ASN A 69 -0.70 -30.43 -35.46
CA ASN A 69 0.30 -31.30 -34.85
C ASN A 69 0.71 -30.81 -33.45
N ALA A 70 0.05 -29.79 -32.92
CA ALA A 70 0.30 -29.31 -31.56
C ALA A 70 0.09 -30.45 -30.55
N ARG A 71 1.04 -30.62 -29.65
CA ARG A 71 1.01 -31.71 -28.66
C ARG A 71 0.13 -31.41 -27.45
N ILE A 72 -0.18 -30.15 -27.25
CA ILE A 72 -0.88 -29.68 -26.05
C ILE A 72 -2.21 -29.06 -26.46
N HIS A 73 -3.27 -29.47 -25.76
CA HIS A 73 -4.60 -28.94 -26.00
C HIS A 73 -4.75 -27.53 -25.40
N LEU A 74 -5.25 -26.59 -26.22
CA LEU A 74 -5.66 -25.26 -25.77
C LEU A 74 -7.18 -25.30 -25.50
N PRO A 75 -7.64 -24.81 -24.31
CA PRO A 75 -9.06 -24.71 -24.02
C PRO A 75 -9.82 -23.85 -25.05
N ALA A 76 -11.11 -24.09 -25.22
CA ALA A 76 -11.97 -23.25 -26.05
C ALA A 76 -12.04 -21.80 -25.52
N ILE A 77 -12.32 -20.84 -26.40
CA ILE A 77 -12.30 -19.40 -26.04
C ILE A 77 -13.20 -19.06 -24.83
N GLY A 78 -14.38 -19.69 -24.74
CA GLY A 78 -15.28 -19.49 -23.60
C GLY A 78 -14.71 -20.05 -22.28
N GLN A 79 -13.97 -21.15 -22.33
CA GLN A 79 -13.26 -21.72 -21.17
C GLN A 79 -12.08 -20.83 -20.77
N LEU A 80 -11.36 -20.25 -21.76
CA LEU A 80 -10.26 -19.31 -21.50
C LEU A 80 -10.74 -18.06 -20.75
N ALA A 81 -11.94 -17.55 -21.05
CA ALA A 81 -12.51 -16.41 -20.33
C ALA A 81 -12.74 -16.73 -18.83
N ALA A 82 -13.37 -17.88 -18.55
CA ALA A 82 -13.58 -18.33 -17.16
C ALA A 82 -12.25 -18.59 -16.44
N ILE A 83 -11.27 -19.17 -17.12
CA ILE A 83 -9.93 -19.38 -16.56
C ILE A 83 -9.25 -18.03 -16.27
N ALA A 84 -9.33 -17.04 -17.18
CA ALA A 84 -8.74 -15.74 -17.00
C ALA A 84 -9.32 -15.00 -15.77
N GLU A 85 -10.61 -15.12 -15.54
CA GLU A 85 -11.29 -14.59 -14.36
C GLU A 85 -10.77 -15.28 -13.08
N HIS A 86 -10.77 -16.61 -13.07
CA HIS A 86 -10.30 -17.41 -11.93
C HIS A 86 -8.84 -17.13 -11.58
N ILE A 87 -7.93 -17.12 -12.56
CA ILE A 87 -6.51 -16.82 -12.28
C ILE A 87 -6.29 -15.37 -11.82
N SER A 88 -7.11 -14.42 -12.28
CA SER A 88 -7.06 -13.04 -11.79
C SER A 88 -7.52 -12.95 -10.33
N GLU A 89 -8.47 -13.74 -9.91
CA GLU A 89 -8.92 -13.83 -8.52
C GLU A 89 -7.86 -14.49 -7.64
N THR A 90 -7.36 -15.66 -8.05
CA THR A 90 -6.34 -16.40 -7.28
C THR A 90 -5.04 -15.62 -7.14
N GLU A 91 -4.64 -14.82 -8.15
CA GLU A 91 -3.48 -13.92 -8.05
C GLU A 91 -3.72 -12.81 -7.01
N ARG A 92 -4.93 -12.21 -6.99
CA ARG A 92 -5.28 -11.22 -5.96
C ARG A 92 -5.26 -11.81 -4.55
N ASN A 93 -5.80 -13.02 -4.38
CA ASN A 93 -5.80 -13.72 -3.10
C ASN A 93 -4.38 -14.05 -2.64
N SER A 94 -3.52 -14.51 -3.55
CA SER A 94 -2.11 -14.78 -3.26
C SER A 94 -1.37 -13.51 -2.85
N ALA A 95 -1.57 -12.41 -3.58
CA ALA A 95 -0.96 -11.11 -3.24
C ALA A 95 -1.47 -10.57 -1.90
N ALA A 96 -2.76 -10.76 -1.58
CA ALA A 96 -3.32 -10.38 -0.28
C ALA A 96 -2.68 -11.19 0.85
N ALA A 97 -2.59 -12.52 0.70
CA ALA A 97 -1.98 -13.41 1.68
C ALA A 97 -0.49 -13.07 1.91
N GLU A 98 0.26 -12.80 0.84
CA GLU A 98 1.66 -12.35 0.94
C GLU A 98 1.77 -11.03 1.71
N ASN A 99 0.90 -10.06 1.40
CA ASN A 99 0.89 -8.78 2.10
C ASN A 99 0.52 -8.95 3.58
N GLU A 100 -0.47 -9.78 3.91
CA GLU A 100 -0.83 -10.08 5.30
C GLU A 100 0.32 -10.72 6.07
N ALA A 101 1.02 -11.68 5.46
CA ALA A 101 2.19 -12.31 6.08
C ALA A 101 3.31 -11.28 6.35
N LYS A 102 3.58 -10.38 5.40
CA LYS A 102 4.54 -9.28 5.57
C LYS A 102 4.12 -8.34 6.69
N GLN A 103 2.85 -7.93 6.74
CA GLN A 103 2.34 -7.04 7.79
C GLN A 103 2.40 -7.69 9.18
N THR A 104 2.12 -8.99 9.28
CA THR A 104 2.24 -9.72 10.54
C THR A 104 3.70 -9.76 11.03
N LYS A 105 4.66 -10.05 10.12
CA LYS A 105 6.08 -10.03 10.47
C LYS A 105 6.57 -8.64 10.87
N LEU A 106 6.07 -7.64 10.21
CA LEU A 106 6.40 -6.25 10.54
C LEU A 106 5.82 -5.84 11.89
N ALA A 107 4.57 -6.25 12.19
CA ALA A 107 3.96 -6.01 13.50
C ALA A 107 4.76 -6.71 14.62
N GLN A 108 5.23 -7.94 14.41
CA GLN A 108 6.12 -8.64 15.36
C GLN A 108 7.41 -7.84 15.59
N PHE A 109 8.07 -7.40 14.51
CA PHE A 109 9.28 -6.58 14.60
C PHE A 109 9.04 -5.27 15.38
N LEU A 110 7.90 -4.59 15.12
CA LEU A 110 7.58 -3.35 15.83
C LEU A 110 7.17 -3.60 17.28
N ALA A 111 6.61 -4.76 17.63
CA ALA A 111 6.37 -5.15 19.02
C ALA A 111 7.69 -5.31 19.77
N ASP A 112 8.69 -5.95 19.17
CA ASP A 112 10.04 -6.07 19.76
C ASP A 112 10.69 -4.67 19.92
N GLU A 113 10.46 -3.74 18.97
CA GLU A 113 10.94 -2.36 19.08
C GLU A 113 10.25 -1.58 20.20
N CYS A 114 8.96 -1.85 20.50
CA CYS A 114 8.27 -1.23 21.65
C CYS A 114 8.88 -1.62 23.01
N GLU A 115 9.42 -2.84 23.12
CA GLU A 115 10.05 -3.34 24.34
C GLU A 115 11.52 -2.87 24.48
N SER A 116 12.07 -2.22 23.46
CA SER A 116 13.44 -1.71 23.46
C SER A 116 13.58 -0.46 24.33
N ASP A 117 14.67 -0.35 25.08
CA ASP A 117 15.02 0.86 25.85
C ASP A 117 15.25 2.09 24.95
N SER A 118 15.49 1.89 23.66
CA SER A 118 15.76 2.96 22.69
C SER A 118 15.13 2.61 21.34
N PRO A 119 13.79 2.73 21.20
CA PRO A 119 13.10 2.41 19.96
C PRO A 119 13.53 3.33 18.84
N ARG A 120 13.71 2.73 17.65
CA ARG A 120 14.17 3.47 16.46
C ARG A 120 13.10 4.47 16.00
N PRO A 121 13.45 5.74 15.76
CA PRO A 121 12.53 6.70 15.17
C PRO A 121 12.34 6.47 13.68
N TRP A 122 11.09 6.61 13.22
CA TRP A 122 10.69 6.47 11.84
C TRP A 122 10.02 7.74 11.33
N LYS A 123 10.31 8.13 10.09
CA LYS A 123 9.61 9.23 9.44
C LYS A 123 8.20 8.79 9.09
N ALA A 124 7.20 9.48 9.63
CA ALA A 124 5.78 9.26 9.34
C ALA A 124 5.18 10.44 8.60
N ILE A 125 4.16 10.15 7.80
CA ILE A 125 3.33 11.13 7.10
C ILE A 125 1.93 11.01 7.69
N ILE A 126 1.33 12.14 8.06
CA ILE A 126 -0.04 12.22 8.52
C ILE A 126 -0.96 12.02 7.31
N THR A 127 -1.77 10.97 7.32
CA THR A 127 -2.68 10.65 6.21
C THR A 127 -4.10 11.14 6.43
N ALA A 128 -4.52 11.27 7.68
CA ALA A 128 -5.82 11.83 8.07
C ALA A 128 -5.78 12.31 9.53
N ALA A 129 -6.66 13.25 9.85
CA ALA A 129 -6.88 13.71 11.22
C ALA A 129 -8.32 13.38 11.64
N TYR A 130 -8.47 12.83 12.85
CA TYR A 130 -9.74 12.45 13.46
C TYR A 130 -9.85 13.03 14.86
N PRO A 131 -11.07 13.10 15.45
CA PRO A 131 -11.23 13.59 16.82
C PRO A 131 -10.42 12.82 17.88
N GLN A 132 -10.09 11.54 17.62
CA GLN A 132 -9.33 10.68 18.52
C GLN A 132 -7.83 10.81 18.35
N GLY A 133 -7.35 11.36 17.22
CA GLY A 133 -5.92 11.46 16.92
C GLY A 133 -5.64 11.51 15.42
N LEU A 134 -4.44 11.07 15.04
CA LEU A 134 -3.90 11.16 13.70
C LEU A 134 -3.67 9.77 13.10
N ALA A 135 -4.19 9.52 11.92
CA ALA A 135 -3.76 8.39 11.12
C ALA A 135 -2.42 8.70 10.45
N VAL A 136 -1.48 7.79 10.56
CA VAL A 136 -0.12 7.95 10.03
C VAL A 136 0.24 6.81 9.09
N GLU A 137 1.14 7.09 8.19
CA GLU A 137 1.80 6.07 7.36
C GLU A 137 3.31 6.24 7.51
N VAL A 138 4.01 5.14 7.78
CA VAL A 138 5.47 5.08 7.80
C VAL A 138 5.93 4.47 6.48
N PRO A 139 6.35 5.28 5.49
CA PRO A 139 6.63 4.80 4.13
C PRO A 139 7.75 3.76 4.07
N ALA A 140 8.78 3.92 4.91
CA ALA A 140 9.91 3.00 4.97
C ALA A 140 9.50 1.56 5.36
N LEU A 141 8.41 1.43 6.13
CA LEU A 141 7.85 0.16 6.58
C LEU A 141 6.61 -0.25 5.78
N GLN A 142 6.08 0.64 4.94
CA GLN A 142 4.78 0.48 4.30
C GLN A 142 3.67 0.13 5.32
N MET A 143 3.78 0.69 6.53
CA MET A 143 2.91 0.41 7.66
C MET A 143 2.07 1.64 7.97
N LYS A 144 0.80 1.39 8.27
CA LYS A 144 -0.13 2.39 8.79
C LYS A 144 -0.28 2.20 10.28
N GLY A 145 -0.58 3.31 10.96
CA GLY A 145 -0.85 3.29 12.39
C GLY A 145 -1.58 4.54 12.82
N PHE A 146 -1.58 4.76 14.11
CA PHE A 146 -2.33 5.83 14.72
C PHE A 146 -1.51 6.53 15.82
N ILE A 147 -1.70 7.82 15.98
CA ILE A 147 -1.16 8.60 17.11
C ILE A 147 -2.36 9.15 17.86
N GLY A 148 -2.52 8.76 19.13
CA GLY A 148 -3.58 9.29 19.99
C GLY A 148 -3.42 10.79 20.25
N GLY A 149 -4.52 11.49 20.50
CA GLY A 149 -4.48 12.91 20.86
C GLY A 149 -3.63 13.19 22.10
N ASP A 150 -3.71 12.31 23.10
CA ASP A 150 -2.93 12.41 24.34
C ASP A 150 -1.42 12.35 24.08
N GLU A 151 -0.98 11.57 23.07
CA GLU A 151 0.42 11.47 22.70
C GLU A 151 0.97 12.77 22.10
N LEU A 152 0.12 13.58 21.49
CA LEU A 152 0.49 14.92 21.00
C LEU A 152 0.75 15.88 22.17
N GLU A 153 -0.11 15.85 23.18
CA GLU A 153 0.05 16.67 24.38
C GLU A 153 1.32 16.26 25.16
N ASN A 154 1.54 14.95 25.28
CA ASN A 154 2.72 14.40 25.95
C ASN A 154 4.03 14.81 25.25
N ALA A 155 4.05 14.80 23.92
CA ALA A 155 5.27 15.05 23.14
C ALA A 155 5.57 16.54 22.92
N PHE A 156 4.54 17.34 22.63
CA PHE A 156 4.71 18.73 22.23
C PHE A 156 4.31 19.73 23.34
N GLY A 157 3.70 19.23 24.41
CA GLY A 157 3.17 20.05 25.51
C GLY A 157 1.94 20.87 25.12
N GLY A 158 1.36 21.53 26.11
CA GLY A 158 0.16 22.34 25.90
C GLY A 158 -1.11 21.49 25.73
N HIS A 159 -2.19 22.14 25.37
CA HIS A 159 -3.44 21.47 25.06
C HIS A 159 -3.66 21.43 23.57
N TRP A 160 -3.98 20.25 23.04
CA TRP A 160 -4.27 20.01 21.62
C TRP A 160 -5.75 19.63 21.44
N TYR A 161 -6.38 20.19 20.41
CA TYR A 161 -7.77 19.90 20.08
C TYR A 161 -7.98 19.70 18.58
N PHE A 162 -8.97 18.89 18.24
CA PHE A 162 -9.34 18.62 16.86
C PHE A 162 -10.26 19.72 16.31
N GLU A 163 -9.82 20.39 15.27
CA GLU A 163 -10.57 21.42 14.56
C GLU A 163 -11.33 20.79 13.39
N ARG A 164 -12.62 20.50 13.62
CA ARG A 164 -13.46 19.71 12.70
C ARG A 164 -13.56 20.32 11.30
N HIS A 165 -13.71 21.65 11.18
CA HIS A 165 -13.86 22.31 9.88
C HIS A 165 -12.56 22.29 9.07
N ALA A 166 -11.42 22.41 9.74
CA ALA A 166 -10.09 22.41 9.12
C ALA A 166 -9.50 21.00 8.99
N GLN A 167 -10.14 19.98 9.58
CA GLN A 167 -9.64 18.59 9.59
C GLN A 167 -8.19 18.50 10.07
N ARG A 168 -7.86 19.19 11.16
CA ARG A 168 -6.52 19.28 11.71
C ARG A 168 -6.53 19.28 13.23
N TRP A 169 -5.39 18.95 13.82
CA TRP A 169 -5.14 19.15 15.23
C TRP A 169 -4.40 20.48 15.43
N THR A 170 -4.85 21.27 16.39
CA THR A 170 -4.30 22.59 16.68
C THR A 170 -3.98 22.69 18.17
N SER A 171 -2.80 23.23 18.49
CA SER A 171 -2.42 23.51 19.87
C SER A 171 -2.85 24.91 20.31
N THR A 172 -3.01 25.09 21.62
CA THR A 172 -3.24 26.43 22.21
C THR A 172 -2.09 27.41 21.93
N GLY A 173 -0.89 26.90 21.59
CA GLY A 173 0.29 27.70 21.17
C GLY A 173 0.27 28.10 19.69
N GLY A 174 -0.77 27.75 18.92
CA GLY A 174 -0.88 28.10 17.50
C GLY A 174 -0.20 27.15 16.53
N GLN A 175 0.44 26.07 17.01
CA GLN A 175 0.94 25.01 16.15
C GLN A 175 -0.23 24.18 15.63
N TYR A 176 -0.07 23.59 14.44
CA TYR A 176 -1.09 22.72 13.88
C TYR A 176 -0.49 21.54 13.13
N ILE A 177 -1.26 20.45 13.06
CA ILE A 177 -0.93 19.23 12.32
C ILE A 177 -2.10 18.93 11.39
N LEU A 178 -1.83 18.77 10.12
CA LEU A 178 -2.83 18.48 9.10
C LEU A 178 -2.39 17.28 8.24
N PRO A 179 -3.29 16.68 7.46
CA PRO A 179 -2.90 15.67 6.48
C PRO A 179 -1.81 16.20 5.53
N GLY A 180 -0.73 15.44 5.36
CA GLY A 180 0.48 15.85 4.63
C GLY A 180 1.65 16.23 5.55
N SER A 181 1.39 16.68 6.78
CA SER A 181 2.46 16.93 7.75
C SER A 181 3.30 15.71 8.01
N MET A 182 4.57 15.91 8.30
CA MET A 182 5.54 14.85 8.58
C MET A 182 6.15 15.04 9.96
N MET A 183 6.42 13.91 10.64
CA MET A 183 7.15 13.91 11.91
C MET A 183 7.91 12.61 12.10
N GLN A 184 8.81 12.57 13.08
CA GLN A 184 9.43 11.34 13.54
C GLN A 184 8.55 10.67 14.59
N VAL A 185 8.35 9.38 14.46
CA VAL A 185 7.52 8.58 15.37
C VAL A 185 8.26 7.33 15.84
N VAL A 186 7.90 6.84 17.01
CA VAL A 186 8.32 5.54 17.52
C VAL A 186 7.08 4.70 17.84
N PRO A 187 7.12 3.37 17.67
CA PRO A 187 6.02 2.51 18.07
C PRO A 187 5.87 2.51 19.60
N CYS A 188 4.64 2.51 20.10
CA CYS A 188 4.38 2.46 21.54
C CYS A 188 3.42 1.36 21.96
N ASN A 189 2.58 0.86 21.06
CA ASN A 189 1.71 -0.30 21.29
C ASN A 189 1.47 -1.02 19.96
N VAL A 190 1.44 -2.36 19.98
CA VAL A 190 1.23 -3.17 18.78
C VAL A 190 0.25 -4.29 19.04
N ASP A 191 -0.85 -4.30 18.32
CA ASP A 191 -1.72 -5.46 18.20
C ASP A 191 -1.30 -6.31 16.99
N ILE A 192 -0.56 -7.38 17.24
CA ILE A 192 -0.07 -8.30 16.20
C ILE A 192 -1.24 -8.96 15.46
N SER A 193 -2.32 -9.29 16.17
CA SER A 193 -3.48 -9.98 15.59
C SER A 193 -4.27 -9.07 14.64
N ALA A 194 -4.48 -7.82 15.05
CA ALA A 194 -5.10 -6.78 14.23
C ALA A 194 -4.13 -6.18 13.21
N ARG A 195 -2.81 -6.43 13.35
CA ARG A 195 -1.75 -5.78 12.57
C ARG A 195 -1.83 -4.26 12.66
N PHE A 196 -2.14 -3.78 13.85
CA PHE A 196 -2.33 -2.38 14.16
C PHE A 196 -1.24 -1.88 15.07
N VAL A 197 -0.74 -0.68 14.80
CA VAL A 197 0.36 -0.07 15.54
C VAL A 197 -0.06 1.33 15.99
N ASP A 198 0.03 1.56 17.29
CA ASP A 198 0.01 2.89 17.85
C ASP A 198 1.44 3.44 17.88
N PHE A 199 1.56 4.65 17.43
CA PHE A 199 2.80 5.41 17.45
C PHE A 199 2.70 6.59 18.40
N ARG A 200 3.82 7.04 18.90
CA ARG A 200 3.96 8.33 19.56
C ARG A 200 5.02 9.17 18.83
N PRO A 201 4.96 10.50 18.87
CA PRO A 201 6.05 11.31 18.38
C PRO A 201 7.37 10.92 19.07
N ALA A 202 8.47 10.88 18.31
CA ALA A 202 9.78 10.65 18.88
C ALA A 202 10.24 11.87 19.69
N ASP A 203 11.10 11.67 20.69
CA ASP A 203 11.66 12.75 21.49
C ASP A 203 12.41 13.74 20.60
N GLY A 204 12.11 15.04 20.75
CA GLY A 204 12.66 16.09 19.90
C GLY A 204 12.11 16.12 18.46
N SER A 205 11.02 15.41 18.20
CA SER A 205 10.36 15.45 16.88
C SER A 205 9.82 16.84 16.59
N GLU A 206 10.03 17.28 15.33
CA GLU A 206 9.47 18.52 14.80
C GLU A 206 8.34 18.21 13.82
N ILE A 207 7.30 19.03 13.83
CA ILE A 207 6.22 18.99 12.85
C ILE A 207 6.68 19.73 11.60
N LYS A 208 6.75 19.04 10.47
CA LYS A 208 7.03 19.65 9.16
C LYS A 208 5.75 19.63 8.33
N ALA A 209 5.26 20.82 8.03
CA ALA A 209 4.10 21.04 7.19
C ALA A 209 4.42 20.79 5.71
#